data_5b42c67b574682fc90d781ad2047b739
#
_entry.id   5b42c67b574682fc90d781ad2047b739
#
_cell.length_a   1.000
_cell.length_b   1.000
_cell.length_c   1.000
_cell.angle_alpha   90.00
_cell.angle_beta   90.00
_cell.angle_gamma   90.00
#
_symmetry.space_group_name_H-M   'P 1'
#
loop_
_entity.id
_entity.type
_entity.pdbx_description
1 polymer ?
#
loop_
_entity_poly.entity_id
_entity_poly.type
_entity_poly.pdbx_seq_one_letter_code
_entity_poly.pdbx_strand_id
1 'polypeptide(L)'
;MQVVRFARPIAAPLAALLMLAGAATFAAAQSHDDHASHDAPPHRPNPKDNELVQAVRDATERFKDVRSIEGPGYGYELAFGCVSGGDFGAMGLHYVKMPLVFDGAINIAEPEIILFEPTPNDGIRITGADYVVIADDWHKYHDGPPELDGQLFHFFESPNRFGLPAFYTLHVWAWKNNRNGTFVNWNPDVSCDEFNPPPEPVR
;
A
#
# COMPACT_ATOMS: atom_id res chain seq x y z
N MET A 1 -24.89 26.00 -56.49
CA MET A 1 -25.49 25.13 -57.52
C MET A 1 -24.45 24.13 -57.92
N GLN A 2 -24.43 22.96 -57.31
CA GLN A 2 -23.59 21.83 -57.78
C GLN A 2 -24.24 20.53 -57.30
N VAL A 3 -24.30 19.58 -58.19
CA VAL A 3 -25.20 18.46 -58.27
C VAL A 3 -24.68 17.26 -57.51
N VAL A 4 -25.52 16.67 -56.67
CA VAL A 4 -25.27 15.39 -56.01
C VAL A 4 -25.53 14.25 -57.00
N ARG A 5 -24.55 13.34 -57.17
CA ARG A 5 -24.74 12.09 -57.94
C ARG A 5 -24.82 10.91 -56.96
N PHE A 6 -25.97 10.23 -56.98
CA PHE A 6 -26.19 8.95 -56.36
C PHE A 6 -25.59 7.82 -57.19
N ALA A 7 -24.82 6.92 -56.57
CA ALA A 7 -24.37 5.66 -57.16
C ALA A 7 -25.21 4.49 -56.60
N ARG A 8 -25.66 3.63 -57.52
CA ARG A 8 -26.52 2.47 -57.25
C ARG A 8 -25.75 1.26 -56.75
N PRO A 9 -26.36 0.33 -56.02
CA PRO A 9 -25.70 -0.87 -55.48
C PRO A 9 -25.63 -1.98 -56.53
N ILE A 10 -24.53 -2.71 -56.51
CA ILE A 10 -24.29 -3.93 -57.30
C ILE A 10 -24.66 -5.12 -56.43
N ALA A 11 -25.57 -5.94 -56.92
CA ALA A 11 -25.92 -7.22 -56.33
C ALA A 11 -24.93 -8.31 -56.80
N ALA A 12 -24.44 -9.13 -55.88
CA ALA A 12 -23.68 -10.34 -56.17
C ALA A 12 -24.38 -11.61 -55.61
N PRO A 13 -24.20 -12.76 -56.23
CA PRO A 13 -25.11 -13.90 -56.11
C PRO A 13 -24.81 -14.82 -54.94
N LEU A 14 -25.88 -15.50 -54.48
CA LEU A 14 -25.88 -16.59 -53.52
C LEU A 14 -25.06 -17.80 -54.05
N ALA A 15 -24.08 -18.23 -53.31
CA ALA A 15 -23.49 -19.55 -53.43
C ALA A 15 -23.94 -20.42 -52.28
N ALA A 16 -24.71 -21.44 -52.57
CA ALA A 16 -25.13 -22.45 -51.58
C ALA A 16 -23.94 -23.40 -51.29
N LEU A 17 -23.58 -23.55 -50.05
CA LEU A 17 -22.59 -24.52 -49.62
C LEU A 17 -23.23 -25.57 -48.68
N LEU A 18 -23.06 -26.84 -49.05
CA LEU A 18 -23.57 -28.03 -48.39
C LEU A 18 -23.13 -28.13 -46.94
N MET A 19 -24.09 -28.48 -46.08
CA MET A 19 -23.86 -28.91 -44.69
C MET A 19 -23.29 -30.33 -44.67
N LEU A 20 -22.05 -30.54 -44.25
CA LEU A 20 -21.59 -31.81 -43.72
C LEU A 20 -21.80 -31.81 -42.21
N ALA A 21 -22.66 -32.64 -41.74
CA ALA A 21 -22.87 -32.89 -40.31
C ALA A 21 -21.70 -33.76 -39.77
N GLY A 22 -20.71 -33.12 -39.14
CA GLY A 22 -19.69 -33.77 -38.35
C GLY A 22 -20.17 -33.90 -36.92
N ALA A 23 -20.47 -35.13 -36.43
CA ALA A 23 -20.74 -35.40 -35.04
C ALA A 23 -19.48 -35.13 -34.20
N ALA A 24 -19.42 -33.99 -33.50
CA ALA A 24 -18.41 -33.74 -32.49
C ALA A 24 -18.84 -34.44 -31.19
N THR A 25 -18.14 -35.51 -30.84
CA THR A 25 -18.21 -36.11 -29.50
C THR A 25 -17.61 -35.13 -28.52
N PHE A 26 -18.44 -34.51 -27.68
CA PHE A 26 -17.98 -33.77 -26.52
C PHE A 26 -17.40 -34.76 -25.51
N ALA A 27 -16.06 -34.82 -25.43
CA ALA A 27 -15.40 -35.40 -24.26
C ALA A 27 -15.68 -34.44 -23.08
N ALA A 28 -16.46 -34.91 -22.12
CA ALA A 28 -16.62 -34.23 -20.85
C ALA A 28 -15.24 -34.16 -20.16
N ALA A 29 -14.64 -32.98 -20.13
CA ALA A 29 -13.49 -32.69 -19.28
C ALA A 29 -14.00 -32.76 -17.84
N GLN A 30 -13.64 -33.80 -17.11
CA GLN A 30 -13.77 -33.85 -15.66
C GLN A 30 -12.86 -32.76 -15.10
N SER A 31 -13.47 -31.72 -14.56
CA SER A 31 -12.76 -30.76 -13.71
C SER A 31 -12.39 -31.52 -12.43
N HIS A 32 -11.13 -31.92 -12.32
CA HIS A 32 -10.52 -32.22 -11.05
C HIS A 32 -10.42 -30.90 -10.27
N ASP A 33 -11.40 -30.69 -9.39
CA ASP A 33 -11.26 -29.73 -8.28
C ASP A 33 -10.29 -30.35 -7.26
N ASP A 34 -9.02 -30.39 -7.62
CA ASP A 34 -7.95 -30.54 -6.65
C ASP A 34 -7.79 -29.19 -5.94
N HIS A 35 -8.69 -28.90 -4.97
CA HIS A 35 -8.39 -28.00 -3.87
C HIS A 35 -7.30 -28.65 -3.01
N ALA A 36 -6.09 -28.74 -3.55
CA ALA A 36 -4.92 -28.86 -2.71
C ALA A 36 -4.88 -27.57 -1.87
N SER A 37 -5.33 -27.70 -0.63
CA SER A 37 -5.00 -26.73 0.41
C SER A 37 -3.48 -26.66 0.46
N HIS A 38 -2.90 -25.69 -0.24
CA HIS A 38 -1.53 -25.33 -0.04
C HIS A 38 -1.45 -24.71 1.36
N ASP A 39 -1.33 -25.57 2.37
CA ASP A 39 -0.71 -25.18 3.63
C ASP A 39 0.72 -24.77 3.27
N ALA A 40 0.87 -23.51 2.87
CA ALA A 40 2.20 -22.93 2.75
C ALA A 40 2.86 -23.13 4.10
N PRO A 41 4.08 -23.69 4.14
CA PRO A 41 4.77 -23.87 5.41
C PRO A 41 4.82 -22.51 6.11
N PRO A 42 4.65 -22.47 7.44
CA PRO A 42 4.67 -21.22 8.18
C PRO A 42 5.93 -20.45 7.79
N HIS A 43 5.74 -19.23 7.31
CA HIS A 43 6.84 -18.37 6.89
C HIS A 43 7.79 -18.23 8.09
N ARG A 44 8.97 -18.84 8.00
CA ARG A 44 10.01 -18.61 9.01
C ARG A 44 10.53 -17.21 8.76
N PRO A 45 10.43 -16.30 9.75
CA PRO A 45 10.98 -14.97 9.59
C PRO A 45 12.46 -15.08 9.18
N ASN A 46 12.85 -14.30 8.17
CA ASN A 46 14.26 -14.16 7.84
C ASN A 46 14.95 -13.55 9.08
N PRO A 47 16.13 -14.01 9.50
CA PRO A 47 16.89 -13.38 10.61
C PRO A 47 17.05 -11.87 10.44
N LYS A 48 17.25 -11.37 9.22
CA LYS A 48 17.32 -9.94 8.91
C LYS A 48 16.02 -9.20 9.18
N ASP A 49 14.85 -9.83 8.94
CA ASP A 49 13.56 -9.23 9.26
C ASP A 49 13.45 -8.93 10.76
N ASN A 50 14.00 -9.79 11.59
CA ASN A 50 14.05 -9.59 13.04
C ASN A 50 14.99 -8.46 13.42
N GLU A 51 16.13 -8.30 12.74
CA GLU A 51 17.11 -7.23 12.97
C GLU A 51 16.50 -5.87 12.63
N LEU A 52 15.86 -5.74 11.46
CA LEU A 52 15.16 -4.52 11.06
C LEU A 52 14.04 -4.15 12.04
N VAL A 53 13.19 -5.12 12.40
CA VAL A 53 12.12 -4.89 13.38
C VAL A 53 12.68 -4.41 14.72
N GLN A 54 13.79 -4.99 15.18
CA GLN A 54 14.40 -4.55 16.43
C GLN A 54 14.98 -3.14 16.34
N ALA A 55 15.66 -2.82 15.24
CA ALA A 55 16.18 -1.47 15.01
C ALA A 55 15.07 -0.41 14.97
N VAL A 56 13.93 -0.73 14.32
CA VAL A 56 12.75 0.16 14.32
C VAL A 56 12.15 0.30 15.71
N ARG A 57 12.11 -0.76 16.52
CA ARG A 57 11.69 -0.68 17.92
C ARG A 57 12.58 0.26 18.71
N ASP A 58 13.90 0.10 18.61
CA ASP A 58 14.87 0.92 19.32
C ASP A 58 14.74 2.41 18.94
N ALA A 59 14.54 2.69 17.65
CA ALA A 59 14.34 4.04 17.13
C ALA A 59 13.03 4.70 17.63
N THR A 60 11.98 3.88 17.84
CA THR A 60 10.62 4.36 18.10
C THR A 60 10.10 4.11 19.52
N GLU A 61 10.89 3.46 20.40
CA GLU A 61 10.53 3.12 21.80
C GLU A 61 9.95 4.31 22.57
N ARG A 62 10.55 5.50 22.41
CA ARG A 62 10.12 6.74 23.08
C ARG A 62 8.68 7.13 22.76
N PHE A 63 8.17 6.79 21.56
CA PHE A 63 6.83 7.14 21.10
C PHE A 63 5.72 6.23 21.65
N LYS A 64 6.05 5.22 22.46
CA LYS A 64 5.08 4.52 23.31
C LYS A 64 4.43 5.45 24.32
N ASP A 65 5.17 6.46 24.79
CA ASP A 65 4.58 7.61 25.44
C ASP A 65 4.11 8.60 24.36
N VAL A 66 2.82 8.57 24.06
CA VAL A 66 2.20 9.39 23.00
C VAL A 66 2.46 10.90 23.16
N ARG A 67 2.71 11.37 24.39
CA ARG A 67 3.10 12.75 24.65
C ARG A 67 4.44 13.12 24.01
N SER A 68 5.26 12.13 23.70
CA SER A 68 6.54 12.32 23.01
C SER A 68 6.36 12.66 21.54
N ILE A 69 5.28 12.21 20.87
CA ILE A 69 5.04 12.54 19.45
C ILE A 69 4.44 13.94 19.30
N GLU A 70 3.62 14.36 20.26
CA GLU A 70 2.90 15.63 20.25
C GLU A 70 3.72 16.78 20.88
N GLY A 71 4.86 16.46 21.49
CA GLY A 71 5.69 17.43 22.19
C GLY A 71 6.44 18.38 21.25
N PRO A 72 6.70 19.64 21.72
CA PRO A 72 7.51 20.57 20.95
C PRO A 72 8.93 20.02 20.75
N GLY A 73 9.40 20.03 19.48
CA GLY A 73 10.76 19.62 19.13
C GLY A 73 10.92 18.29 18.43
N TYR A 74 9.89 17.43 18.39
CA TYR A 74 9.94 16.19 17.60
C TYR A 74 9.58 16.41 16.14
N GLY A 75 8.74 17.41 15.82
CA GLY A 75 8.39 17.81 14.46
C GLY A 75 7.53 16.82 13.68
N TYR A 76 6.90 15.87 14.40
CA TYR A 76 5.89 14.98 13.81
C TYR A 76 4.50 15.59 13.98
N GLU A 77 3.73 15.57 12.92
CA GLU A 77 2.35 16.07 12.88
C GLU A 77 1.42 15.01 12.28
N LEU A 78 0.20 14.90 12.81
CA LEU A 78 -0.81 14.01 12.26
C LEU A 78 -1.17 14.48 10.84
N ALA A 79 -0.89 13.64 9.84
CA ALA A 79 -1.23 13.89 8.45
C ALA A 79 -2.16 12.77 7.94
N PHE A 80 -3.03 13.12 7.00
CA PHE A 80 -3.94 12.19 6.32
C PHE A 80 -5.03 11.55 7.21
N GLY A 81 -5.13 11.94 8.48
CA GLY A 81 -6.05 11.34 9.43
C GLY A 81 -5.77 9.85 9.68
N CYS A 82 -6.82 9.05 9.89
CA CYS A 82 -6.68 7.60 9.97
C CYS A 82 -6.88 6.97 8.58
N VAL A 83 -5.87 6.28 8.09
CA VAL A 83 -5.85 5.71 6.73
C VAL A 83 -6.46 4.32 6.75
N SER A 84 -7.70 4.20 6.25
CA SER A 84 -8.42 2.94 6.11
C SER A 84 -8.34 2.37 4.70
N GLY A 85 -8.28 1.04 4.59
CA GLY A 85 -8.31 0.25 3.37
C GLY A 85 -9.59 -0.57 3.19
N GLY A 86 -10.65 -0.29 3.97
CA GLY A 86 -11.87 -1.07 3.95
C GLY A 86 -11.61 -2.53 4.38
N ASP A 87 -11.95 -3.49 3.53
CA ASP A 87 -11.79 -4.93 3.80
C ASP A 87 -10.35 -5.38 4.06
N PHE A 88 -9.36 -4.56 3.70
CA PHE A 88 -7.94 -4.86 3.95
C PHE A 88 -7.48 -4.45 5.35
N GLY A 89 -8.34 -3.82 6.15
CA GLY A 89 -8.00 -3.22 7.43
C GLY A 89 -7.51 -1.79 7.29
N ALA A 90 -6.53 -1.37 8.09
CA ALA A 90 -6.05 0.01 8.05
C ALA A 90 -4.52 0.08 8.13
N MET A 91 -3.97 1.21 7.70
CA MET A 91 -2.60 1.64 8.01
C MET A 91 -2.56 2.38 9.36
N GLY A 92 -3.68 2.99 9.75
CA GLY A 92 -3.81 3.77 10.98
C GLY A 92 -3.47 5.24 10.83
N LEU A 93 -3.06 5.85 11.94
CA LEU A 93 -2.70 7.26 12.04
C LEU A 93 -1.23 7.45 11.64
N HIS A 94 -0.98 8.43 10.77
CA HIS A 94 0.36 8.75 10.28
C HIS A 94 0.82 10.07 10.91
N TYR A 95 1.73 10.00 11.86
CA TYR A 95 2.44 11.16 12.37
C TYR A 95 3.71 11.36 11.52
N VAL A 96 3.71 12.41 10.72
CA VAL A 96 4.69 12.62 9.64
C VAL A 96 5.64 13.75 9.99
N LYS A 97 6.93 13.53 9.80
CA LYS A 97 7.97 14.55 9.85
C LYS A 97 8.31 14.99 8.41
N MET A 98 7.48 15.89 7.88
CA MET A 98 7.55 16.31 6.47
C MET A 98 8.93 16.66 5.95
N PRO A 99 9.83 17.35 6.70
CA PRO A 99 11.18 17.64 6.21
C PRO A 99 11.98 16.39 5.82
N LEU A 100 11.78 15.25 6.51
CA LEU A 100 12.46 14.00 6.18
C LEU A 100 11.91 13.35 4.91
N VAL A 101 10.60 13.46 4.64
CA VAL A 101 9.97 12.91 3.42
C VAL A 101 10.60 13.48 2.15
N PHE A 102 11.09 14.72 2.19
CA PHE A 102 11.62 15.48 1.03
C PHE A 102 13.13 15.66 1.05
N ASP A 103 13.88 15.03 1.93
CA ASP A 103 15.34 15.18 2.02
C ASP A 103 16.13 14.25 1.10
N GLY A 104 15.43 13.25 0.50
CA GLY A 104 16.03 12.28 -0.42
C GLY A 104 16.88 11.22 0.26
N ALA A 105 16.76 11.06 1.58
CA ALA A 105 17.51 10.11 2.39
C ALA A 105 16.57 9.17 3.17
N ILE A 106 17.10 8.05 3.64
CA ILE A 106 16.43 7.12 4.54
C ILE A 106 17.36 6.82 5.69
N ASN A 107 16.86 7.00 6.91
CA ASN A 107 17.60 6.73 8.13
C ASN A 107 16.76 5.85 9.07
N ILE A 108 17.22 4.64 9.33
CA ILE A 108 16.52 3.69 10.21
C ILE A 108 16.25 4.25 11.62
N ALA A 109 17.12 5.12 12.11
CA ALA A 109 17.01 5.72 13.45
C ALA A 109 16.03 6.91 13.50
N GLU A 110 15.63 7.46 12.34
CA GLU A 110 14.72 8.61 12.22
C GLU A 110 13.69 8.36 11.14
N PRO A 111 12.69 7.50 11.38
CA PRO A 111 11.61 7.26 10.43
C PRO A 111 10.88 8.54 10.05
N GLU A 112 10.49 8.69 8.79
CA GLU A 112 9.68 9.79 8.29
C GLU A 112 8.30 9.82 8.91
N ILE A 113 7.77 8.63 9.25
CA ILE A 113 6.42 8.47 9.80
C ILE A 113 6.43 7.50 10.99
N ILE A 114 5.77 7.89 12.07
CA ILE A 114 5.42 7.00 13.17
C ILE A 114 3.95 6.62 13.05
N LEU A 115 3.68 5.32 13.11
CA LEU A 115 2.36 4.75 12.93
C LEU A 115 1.69 4.46 14.26
N PHE A 116 0.41 4.84 14.35
CA PHE A 116 -0.43 4.55 15.51
C PHE A 116 -1.77 3.97 15.06
N GLU A 117 -2.43 3.24 15.97
CA GLU A 117 -3.84 2.92 15.85
C GLU A 117 -4.64 3.74 16.85
N PRO A 118 -5.85 4.22 16.49
CA PRO A 118 -6.74 4.81 17.49
C PRO A 118 -7.23 3.75 18.45
N THR A 119 -7.47 4.17 19.69
CA THR A 119 -8.01 3.31 20.75
C THR A 119 -9.19 4.01 21.41
N PRO A 120 -10.07 3.30 22.15
CA PRO A 120 -11.18 3.92 22.87
C PRO A 120 -10.74 5.10 23.75
N ASN A 121 -11.65 6.07 23.94
CA ASN A 121 -11.46 7.29 24.73
C ASN A 121 -10.40 8.24 24.15
N ASP A 122 -10.40 8.41 22.83
CA ASP A 122 -9.49 9.29 22.08
C ASP A 122 -8.00 8.98 22.31
N GLY A 123 -7.69 7.75 22.72
CA GLY A 123 -6.31 7.28 22.88
C GLY A 123 -5.70 6.85 21.54
N ILE A 124 -4.37 6.76 21.51
CA ILE A 124 -3.63 6.17 20.41
C ILE A 124 -2.57 5.20 20.94
N ARG A 125 -2.23 4.20 20.14
CA ARG A 125 -1.19 3.21 20.46
C ARG A 125 -0.27 3.02 19.28
N ILE A 126 1.04 3.05 19.53
CA ILE A 126 2.04 2.84 18.48
C ILE A 126 1.90 1.44 17.87
N THR A 127 2.00 1.37 16.53
CA THR A 127 1.95 0.11 15.78
C THR A 127 3.25 -0.16 15.02
N GLY A 128 3.99 0.86 14.64
CA GLY A 128 5.23 0.73 13.89
C GLY A 128 5.75 2.05 13.36
N ALA A 129 6.48 1.95 12.27
CA ALA A 129 6.98 3.08 11.50
C ALA A 129 6.76 2.86 10.01
N ASP A 130 6.81 3.95 9.23
CA ASP A 130 6.83 3.91 7.79
C ASP A 130 7.95 4.84 7.29
N TYR A 131 8.83 4.27 6.47
CA TYR A 131 9.92 4.99 5.83
C TYR A 131 9.46 5.45 4.46
N VAL A 132 9.57 6.74 4.18
CA VAL A 132 9.04 7.34 2.95
C VAL A 132 10.05 8.29 2.34
N VAL A 133 10.29 8.16 1.05
CA VAL A 133 11.12 9.10 0.29
C VAL A 133 10.48 9.41 -1.06
N ILE A 134 10.49 10.68 -1.46
CA ILE A 134 10.04 11.09 -2.79
C ILE A 134 10.95 10.48 -3.86
N ALA A 135 10.36 9.83 -4.86
CA ALA A 135 11.12 9.11 -5.86
C ALA A 135 12.10 9.98 -6.65
N ASP A 136 11.68 11.20 -7.04
CA ASP A 136 12.55 12.14 -7.75
C ASP A 136 13.70 12.64 -6.88
N ASP A 137 13.50 12.78 -5.56
CA ASP A 137 14.55 13.19 -4.63
C ASP A 137 15.56 12.05 -4.40
N TRP A 138 15.07 10.81 -4.25
CA TRP A 138 15.91 9.62 -4.13
C TRP A 138 16.78 9.40 -5.36
N HIS A 139 16.20 9.50 -6.56
CA HIS A 139 16.90 9.23 -7.83
C HIS A 139 17.90 10.33 -8.25
N LYS A 140 18.02 11.43 -7.50
CA LYS A 140 19.15 12.35 -7.69
C LYS A 140 20.49 11.72 -7.35
N TYR A 141 20.48 10.69 -6.49
CA TYR A 141 21.69 10.12 -5.92
C TYR A 141 21.75 8.57 -6.04
N HIS A 142 20.66 7.93 -6.49
CA HIS A 142 20.55 6.46 -6.53
C HIS A 142 19.90 5.99 -7.82
N ASP A 143 20.48 4.94 -8.42
CA ASP A 143 19.97 4.37 -9.70
C ASP A 143 18.82 3.37 -9.50
N GLY A 144 18.70 2.76 -8.33
CA GLY A 144 17.68 1.74 -8.02
C GLY A 144 16.68 2.17 -6.95
N PRO A 145 15.64 1.36 -6.69
CA PRO A 145 14.71 1.61 -5.59
C PRO A 145 15.43 1.52 -4.24
N PRO A 146 14.92 2.21 -3.21
CA PRO A 146 15.48 2.09 -1.87
C PRO A 146 15.26 0.69 -1.28
N GLU A 147 16.22 0.30 -0.46
CA GLU A 147 16.21 -0.93 0.32
C GLU A 147 16.66 -0.62 1.75
N LEU A 148 16.01 -1.20 2.73
CA LEU A 148 16.40 -1.10 4.12
C LEU A 148 16.54 -2.51 4.70
N ASP A 149 17.78 -2.89 5.03
CA ASP A 149 18.15 -4.19 5.59
C ASP A 149 17.60 -5.41 4.80
N GLY A 150 17.66 -5.33 3.47
CA GLY A 150 17.18 -6.37 2.55
C GLY A 150 15.68 -6.30 2.20
N GLN A 151 14.95 -5.30 2.74
CA GLN A 151 13.55 -5.06 2.39
C GLN A 151 13.45 -3.96 1.34
N LEU A 152 12.94 -4.30 0.17
CA LEU A 152 12.63 -3.34 -0.89
C LEU A 152 11.41 -2.51 -0.53
N PHE A 153 11.45 -1.25 -0.87
CA PHE A 153 10.32 -0.34 -0.72
C PHE A 153 9.26 -0.56 -1.79
N HIS A 154 8.00 -0.35 -1.43
CA HIS A 154 6.89 -0.29 -2.36
C HIS A 154 6.90 1.07 -3.09
N PHE A 155 6.59 1.07 -4.38
CA PHE A 155 6.48 2.28 -5.18
C PHE A 155 5.03 2.72 -5.32
N PHE A 156 4.77 4.01 -5.09
CA PHE A 156 3.48 4.64 -5.33
C PHE A 156 3.62 5.72 -6.39
N GLU A 157 2.86 5.56 -7.46
CA GLU A 157 2.80 6.56 -8.54
C GLU A 157 2.04 7.81 -8.11
N SER A 158 2.21 8.89 -8.87
CA SER A 158 1.39 10.10 -8.78
C SER A 158 0.44 10.14 -10.00
N PRO A 159 -0.85 10.56 -9.83
CA PRO A 159 -1.48 11.02 -8.59
C PRO A 159 -1.84 9.86 -7.64
N ASN A 160 -1.74 10.11 -6.34
CA ASN A 160 -2.12 9.15 -5.31
C ASN A 160 -3.03 9.80 -4.25
N ARG A 161 -3.62 8.96 -3.38
CA ARG A 161 -4.57 9.42 -2.36
C ARG A 161 -3.99 10.37 -1.31
N PHE A 162 -2.67 10.44 -1.20
CA PHE A 162 -1.96 11.28 -0.24
C PHE A 162 -1.61 12.66 -0.81
N GLY A 163 -1.83 12.89 -2.12
CA GLY A 163 -1.48 14.13 -2.80
C GLY A 163 0.03 14.39 -2.91
N LEU A 164 0.84 13.37 -2.68
CA LEU A 164 2.28 13.42 -2.81
C LEU A 164 2.73 13.18 -4.26
N PRO A 165 3.91 13.68 -4.67
CA PRO A 165 4.60 13.16 -5.86
C PRO A 165 4.77 11.64 -5.77
N ALA A 166 5.26 10.99 -6.82
CA ALA A 166 5.61 9.57 -6.75
C ALA A 166 6.64 9.33 -5.63
N PHE A 167 6.46 8.27 -4.84
CA PHE A 167 7.28 8.00 -3.67
C PHE A 167 7.50 6.51 -3.45
N TYR A 168 8.53 6.21 -2.69
CA TYR A 168 8.79 4.88 -2.14
C TYR A 168 8.40 4.84 -0.67
N THR A 169 7.87 3.70 -0.20
CA THR A 169 7.44 3.50 1.18
C THR A 169 7.74 2.08 1.67
N LEU A 170 8.10 1.96 2.95
CA LEU A 170 8.27 0.67 3.64
C LEU A 170 7.62 0.72 5.03
N HIS A 171 6.43 0.15 5.15
CA HIS A 171 5.79 -0.07 6.45
C HIS A 171 6.51 -1.16 7.24
N VAL A 172 6.76 -0.90 8.52
CA VAL A 172 7.32 -1.87 9.46
C VAL A 172 6.43 -1.98 10.70
N TRP A 173 5.65 -3.06 10.78
CA TRP A 173 4.76 -3.35 11.91
C TRP A 173 5.56 -3.85 13.13
N ALA A 174 6.35 -2.95 13.73
CA ALA A 174 7.29 -3.30 14.78
C ALA A 174 6.63 -3.57 16.14
N TRP A 175 5.48 -2.93 16.44
CA TRP A 175 4.81 -2.99 17.74
C TRP A 175 3.46 -3.72 17.72
N LYS A 176 2.93 -3.96 16.53
CA LYS A 176 1.68 -4.71 16.33
C LYS A 176 1.91 -5.82 15.32
N ASN A 177 1.48 -7.03 15.67
CA ASN A 177 1.52 -8.13 14.71
C ASN A 177 0.63 -7.83 13.50
N ASN A 178 1.10 -8.23 12.33
CA ASN A 178 0.31 -8.21 11.10
C ASN A 178 0.33 -9.61 10.48
N ARG A 179 -0.83 -10.29 10.48
CA ARG A 179 -0.94 -11.67 9.96
C ARG A 179 -0.68 -11.77 8.45
N ASN A 180 -0.75 -10.64 7.72
CA ASN A 180 -0.45 -10.58 6.29
C ASN A 180 1.04 -10.33 6.01
N GLY A 181 1.84 -10.06 7.03
CA GLY A 181 3.28 -9.83 6.93
C GLY A 181 3.73 -8.55 7.63
N THR A 182 4.99 -8.54 8.03
CA THR A 182 5.59 -7.44 8.81
C THR A 182 5.79 -6.17 7.98
N PHE A 183 5.97 -6.32 6.65
CA PHE A 183 6.37 -5.24 5.74
C PHE A 183 5.30 -4.89 4.69
N VAL A 184 4.05 -5.26 4.93
CA VAL A 184 2.93 -4.93 4.05
C VAL A 184 2.18 -3.70 4.56
N ASN A 185 1.57 -2.94 3.64
CA ASN A 185 0.95 -1.66 3.97
C ASN A 185 -0.29 -1.79 4.87
N TRP A 186 -1.13 -2.79 4.65
CA TRP A 186 -2.42 -2.95 5.33
C TRP A 186 -2.35 -3.98 6.44
N ASN A 187 -2.90 -3.64 7.60
CA ASN A 187 -3.04 -4.57 8.71
C ASN A 187 -4.54 -4.82 9.00
N PRO A 188 -5.03 -6.05 8.81
CA PRO A 188 -6.44 -6.36 9.03
C PRO A 188 -6.86 -6.30 10.51
N ASP A 189 -5.89 -6.22 11.43
CA ASP A 189 -6.12 -6.12 12.86
C ASP A 189 -5.97 -4.67 13.37
N VAL A 190 -5.90 -3.67 12.45
CA VAL A 190 -5.97 -2.23 12.72
C VAL A 190 -7.27 -1.69 12.15
N SER A 191 -7.98 -0.86 12.92
CA SER A 191 -9.21 -0.18 12.53
C SER A 191 -9.10 1.31 12.78
N CYS A 192 -9.86 2.09 12.01
CA CYS A 192 -10.06 3.52 12.22
C CYS A 192 -11.36 3.87 12.95
N ASP A 193 -12.10 2.87 13.45
CA ASP A 193 -13.45 3.08 14.03
C ASP A 193 -13.43 3.98 15.27
N GLU A 194 -12.34 3.96 16.02
CA GLU A 194 -12.17 4.78 17.23
C GLU A 194 -11.54 6.16 16.94
N PHE A 195 -11.30 6.49 15.66
CA PHE A 195 -10.73 7.78 15.30
C PHE A 195 -11.80 8.87 15.21
N ASN A 196 -11.74 9.82 16.13
CA ASN A 196 -12.54 11.04 16.09
C ASN A 196 -11.64 12.19 15.57
N PRO A 197 -11.81 12.65 14.32
CA PRO A 197 -11.03 13.77 13.85
C PRO A 197 -11.30 15.02 14.67
N PRO A 198 -10.30 15.87 14.94
CA PRO A 198 -10.53 17.14 15.61
C PRO A 198 -11.55 17.96 14.81
N PRO A 199 -12.40 18.77 15.48
CA PRO A 199 -13.36 19.62 14.79
C PRO A 199 -12.61 20.56 13.83
N GLU A 200 -13.15 20.69 12.61
CA GLU A 200 -12.59 21.63 11.63
C GLU A 200 -12.55 23.06 12.23
N PRO A 201 -11.47 23.81 12.04
CA PRO A 201 -11.43 25.19 12.48
C PRO A 201 -12.57 25.96 11.82
N VAL A 202 -13.38 26.63 12.61
CA VAL A 202 -14.45 27.50 12.12
C VAL A 202 -13.80 28.59 11.26
N ARG A 203 -14.11 28.58 9.96
CA ARG A 203 -13.59 29.56 8.98
C ARG A 203 -14.35 30.86 9.08
#